data_caeb4d45c39628e2bb170ce41c9fdd1b
#
_entry.id   caeb4d45c39628e2bb170ce41c9fdd1b
#
_cell.length_a   1.000
_cell.length_b   1.000
_cell.length_c   1.000
_cell.angle_alpha   90.00
_cell.angle_beta   90.00
_cell.angle_gamma   90.00
#
_symmetry.space_group_name_H-M   'P 1'
#
loop_
_entity.id
_entity.type
_entity.pdbx_description
1 polymer ?
#
loop_
_entity_poly.entity_id
_entity_poly.type
_entity_poly.pdbx_seq_one_letter_code
_entity_poly.pdbx_strand_id
1 'polypeptide(L)'
;MVRSISHTIEIDAPPEAVWRELADTASYGDWNPFVRRLEGELVEGSRLEVEITPPDGRAMTFKPKVLAAEPGRELRWLGHLLVRGVFDGEHSFVIEPLGEGRSRLTQAERFSGLLVRPLGGVLGKTERGFEAMNKALKARAEAA
;
A
#
# COMPACT_ATOMS: atom_id res chain seq x y z
N MET A 1 -3.93 12.30 -17.59
CA MET A 1 -5.11 11.72 -16.99
C MET A 1 -4.79 11.22 -15.60
N VAL A 2 -5.71 11.37 -14.65
CA VAL A 2 -5.52 10.94 -13.27
C VAL A 2 -6.68 10.02 -12.89
N ARG A 3 -6.36 8.96 -12.15
CA ARG A 3 -7.35 8.04 -11.64
C ARG A 3 -6.96 7.56 -10.25
N SER A 4 -7.92 7.45 -9.35
CA SER A 4 -7.64 7.01 -7.98
C SER A 4 -8.48 5.80 -7.61
N ILE A 5 -7.87 4.92 -6.80
CA ILE A 5 -8.57 3.79 -6.20
C ILE A 5 -8.26 3.80 -4.70
N SER A 6 -9.19 3.29 -3.90
CA SER A 6 -8.97 3.23 -2.45
C SER A 6 -9.83 2.15 -1.82
N HIS A 7 -9.37 1.68 -0.65
CA HIS A 7 -10.13 0.77 0.20
C HIS A 7 -9.89 1.16 1.66
N THR A 8 -10.96 1.34 2.39
CA THR A 8 -10.93 1.74 3.79
C THR A 8 -11.48 0.62 4.67
N ILE A 9 -10.83 0.37 5.81
CA ILE A 9 -11.26 -0.66 6.76
C ILE A 9 -11.07 -0.14 8.18
N GLU A 10 -11.98 -0.52 9.08
CA GLU A 10 -11.82 -0.25 10.50
C GLU A 10 -11.15 -1.43 11.18
N ILE A 11 -10.21 -1.12 12.08
CA ILE A 11 -9.38 -2.13 12.76
C ILE A 11 -9.55 -1.94 14.26
N ASP A 12 -9.81 -3.05 14.95
CA ASP A 12 -9.98 -3.05 16.40
C ASP A 12 -8.61 -3.16 17.08
N ALA A 13 -7.77 -2.16 16.81
CA ALA A 13 -6.43 -2.03 17.35
C ALA A 13 -6.00 -0.56 17.23
N PRO A 14 -5.14 -0.08 18.14
CA PRO A 14 -4.69 1.32 18.08
C PRO A 14 -3.75 1.56 16.90
N PRO A 15 -3.58 2.82 16.46
CA PRO A 15 -2.71 3.15 15.32
C PRO A 15 -1.30 2.57 15.43
N GLU A 16 -0.74 2.54 16.63
CA GLU A 16 0.61 2.00 16.85
C GLU A 16 0.71 0.51 16.51
N ALA A 17 -0.34 -0.25 16.83
CA ALA A 17 -0.37 -1.68 16.52
C ALA A 17 -0.53 -1.92 15.02
N VAL A 18 -1.35 -1.10 14.35
CA VAL A 18 -1.50 -1.17 12.89
C VAL A 18 -0.17 -0.83 12.21
N TRP A 19 0.46 0.24 12.66
CA TRP A 19 1.75 0.66 12.11
C TRP A 19 2.83 -0.41 12.30
N ARG A 20 2.87 -1.05 13.47
CA ARG A 20 3.87 -2.08 13.76
C ARG A 20 3.84 -3.19 12.72
N GLU A 21 2.64 -3.64 12.35
CA GLU A 21 2.51 -4.68 11.34
C GLU A 21 2.79 -4.16 9.94
N LEU A 22 2.37 -2.93 9.63
CA LEU A 22 2.64 -2.31 8.34
C LEU A 22 4.12 -2.08 8.13
N ALA A 23 4.85 -1.70 9.18
CA ALA A 23 6.28 -1.39 9.11
C ALA A 23 7.17 -2.63 9.18
N ASP A 24 6.63 -3.77 9.61
CA ASP A 24 7.37 -5.03 9.66
C ASP A 24 7.41 -5.68 8.27
N THR A 25 8.12 -5.03 7.37
CA THR A 25 8.16 -5.42 5.96
C THR A 25 8.86 -6.75 5.71
N ALA A 26 9.76 -7.15 6.62
CA ALA A 26 10.43 -8.45 6.53
C ALA A 26 9.45 -9.62 6.66
N SER A 27 8.30 -9.41 7.31
CA SER A 27 7.30 -10.46 7.52
C SER A 27 6.22 -10.48 6.44
N TYR A 28 6.25 -9.58 5.47
CA TYR A 28 5.19 -9.48 4.46
C TYR A 28 4.95 -10.80 3.70
N GLY A 29 6.01 -11.55 3.41
CA GLY A 29 5.87 -12.82 2.72
C GLY A 29 5.07 -13.86 3.49
N ASP A 30 4.94 -13.69 4.82
CA ASP A 30 4.23 -14.63 5.69
C ASP A 30 2.72 -14.40 5.69
N TRP A 31 2.27 -13.17 5.44
CA TRP A 31 0.85 -12.85 5.61
C TRP A 31 0.24 -11.95 4.54
N ASN A 32 1.05 -11.14 3.86
CA ASN A 32 0.52 -10.12 2.94
C ASN A 32 0.22 -10.76 1.57
N PRO A 33 -1.04 -10.79 1.15
CA PRO A 33 -1.40 -11.44 -0.12
C PRO A 33 -1.15 -10.57 -1.35
N PHE A 34 -0.88 -9.28 -1.16
CA PHE A 34 -0.73 -8.32 -2.25
C PHE A 34 0.72 -7.83 -2.40
N VAL A 35 1.28 -7.21 -1.36
CA VAL A 35 2.69 -6.83 -1.34
C VAL A 35 3.47 -8.02 -0.79
N ARG A 36 3.96 -8.86 -1.68
CA ARG A 36 4.59 -10.13 -1.29
C ARG A 36 6.00 -9.95 -0.76
N ARG A 37 6.67 -8.89 -1.17
CA ARG A 37 8.03 -8.59 -0.74
C ARG A 37 8.24 -7.08 -0.79
N LEU A 38 8.87 -6.55 0.24
CA LEU A 38 9.28 -5.15 0.28
C LEU A 38 10.66 -5.08 0.92
N GLU A 39 11.62 -4.54 0.18
CA GLU A 39 12.99 -4.33 0.67
C GLU A 39 13.32 -2.85 0.65
N GLY A 40 14.10 -2.41 1.61
CA GLY A 40 14.49 -1.03 1.78
C GLY A 40 13.98 -0.44 3.09
N GLU A 41 14.47 0.73 3.44
CA GLU A 41 14.10 1.40 4.68
C GLU A 41 12.87 2.29 4.48
N LEU A 42 11.95 2.27 5.43
CA LEU A 42 10.77 3.14 5.41
C LEU A 42 11.14 4.51 5.96
N VAL A 43 11.93 5.24 5.18
CA VAL A 43 12.42 6.58 5.51
C VAL A 43 12.21 7.47 4.29
N GLU A 44 11.76 8.70 4.50
CA GLU A 44 11.56 9.65 3.41
C GLU A 44 12.82 9.78 2.56
N GLY A 45 12.65 9.68 1.25
CA GLY A 45 13.74 9.74 0.29
C GLY A 45 14.36 8.41 -0.07
N SER A 46 14.11 7.34 0.70
CA SER A 46 14.64 6.02 0.42
C SER A 46 13.99 5.40 -0.81
N ARG A 47 14.76 4.58 -1.51
CA ARG A 47 14.26 3.79 -2.64
C ARG A 47 13.94 2.38 -2.13
N LEU A 48 12.73 1.92 -2.43
CA LEU A 48 12.30 0.58 -2.07
C LEU A 48 12.32 -0.34 -3.29
N GLU A 49 12.29 -1.64 -3.04
CA GLU A 49 11.99 -2.62 -4.07
C GLU A 49 10.74 -3.39 -3.61
N VAL A 50 9.65 -3.26 -4.35
CA VAL A 50 8.34 -3.76 -3.96
C VAL A 50 7.82 -4.73 -5.02
N GLU A 51 7.50 -5.95 -4.59
CA GLU A 51 6.86 -6.93 -5.46
C GLU A 51 5.39 -7.06 -5.10
N ILE A 52 4.52 -6.74 -6.04
CA ILE A 52 3.08 -6.85 -5.83
C ILE A 52 2.49 -7.93 -6.72
N THR A 53 1.47 -8.61 -6.20
CA THR A 53 0.73 -9.64 -6.92
C THR A 53 -0.76 -9.39 -6.75
N PRO A 54 -1.40 -8.69 -7.70
CA PRO A 54 -2.86 -8.48 -7.63
C PRO A 54 -3.59 -9.81 -7.75
N PRO A 55 -4.81 -9.94 -7.19
CA PRO A 55 -5.63 -11.14 -7.41
C PRO A 55 -5.84 -11.36 -8.92
N ASP A 56 -5.64 -12.60 -9.36
CA ASP A 56 -5.75 -12.98 -10.77
C ASP A 56 -4.81 -12.22 -11.70
N GLY A 57 -3.76 -11.61 -11.13
CA GLY A 57 -2.77 -10.85 -11.88
C GLY A 57 -1.38 -11.44 -11.76
N ARG A 58 -0.47 -10.90 -12.56
CA ARG A 58 0.94 -11.31 -12.51
C ARG A 58 1.69 -10.50 -11.48
N ALA A 59 2.71 -11.13 -10.89
CA ALA A 59 3.63 -10.42 -10.02
C ALA A 59 4.37 -9.34 -10.81
N MET A 60 4.50 -8.16 -10.20
CA MET A 60 5.22 -7.03 -10.78
C MET A 60 6.14 -6.44 -9.72
N THR A 61 7.32 -6.02 -10.14
CA THR A 61 8.29 -5.39 -9.24
C THR A 61 8.48 -3.93 -9.59
N PHE A 62 8.41 -3.07 -8.58
CA PHE A 62 8.61 -1.64 -8.72
C PHE A 62 9.73 -1.19 -7.78
N LYS A 63 10.31 -0.04 -8.09
CA LYS A 63 11.35 0.58 -7.24
C LYS A 63 10.93 1.99 -6.84
N PRO A 64 9.88 2.11 -6.03
CA PRO A 64 9.35 3.43 -5.66
C PRO A 64 10.24 4.17 -4.67
N LYS A 65 10.05 5.48 -4.62
CA LYS A 65 10.69 6.35 -3.66
C LYS A 65 9.71 6.67 -2.54
N VAL A 66 10.17 6.57 -1.30
CA VAL A 66 9.34 6.92 -0.14
C VAL A 66 9.17 8.44 -0.09
N LEU A 67 7.92 8.89 -0.09
CA LEU A 67 7.57 10.30 0.02
C LEU A 67 7.29 10.69 1.47
N ALA A 68 6.73 9.79 2.26
CA ALA A 68 6.42 10.03 3.66
C ALA A 68 6.45 8.71 4.43
N ALA A 69 7.00 8.73 5.63
CA ALA A 69 6.98 7.59 6.55
C ALA A 69 6.84 8.16 7.96
N GLU A 70 5.60 8.37 8.39
CA GLU A 70 5.28 8.92 9.70
C GLU A 70 4.69 7.81 10.57
N PRO A 71 5.46 7.30 11.56
CA PRO A 71 4.99 6.19 12.40
C PRO A 71 3.61 6.42 13.01
N GLY A 72 2.75 5.44 12.85
CA GLY A 72 1.38 5.48 13.37
C GLY A 72 0.42 6.32 12.56
N ARG A 73 0.85 6.94 11.47
CA ARG A 73 0.02 7.86 10.69
C ARG A 73 -0.02 7.60 9.21
N GLU A 74 1.13 7.58 8.55
CA GLU A 74 1.15 7.56 7.09
C GLU A 74 2.41 6.94 6.52
N LEU A 75 2.22 6.11 5.48
CA LEU A 75 3.29 5.64 4.62
C LEU A 75 2.88 5.92 3.19
N ARG A 76 3.75 6.56 2.41
CA ARG A 76 3.45 6.92 1.02
C ARG A 76 4.69 6.79 0.16
N TRP A 77 4.51 6.22 -1.04
CA TRP A 77 5.60 6.13 -2.00
C TRP A 77 5.12 6.40 -3.42
N LEU A 78 6.05 6.78 -4.28
CA LEU A 78 5.79 7.08 -5.69
C LEU A 78 6.60 6.17 -6.57
N GLY A 79 5.92 5.41 -7.42
CA GLY A 79 6.55 4.52 -8.39
C GLY A 79 6.23 4.91 -9.82
N HIS A 80 7.05 4.43 -10.73
CA HIS A 80 6.89 4.67 -12.15
C HIS A 80 7.02 3.38 -12.94
N LEU A 81 6.21 3.22 -13.98
CA LEU A 81 6.39 2.17 -14.96
C LEU A 81 7.17 2.80 -16.12
N LEU A 82 8.35 2.24 -16.43
CA LEU A 82 9.29 2.74 -17.43
C LEU A 82 9.92 4.05 -16.99
N VAL A 83 9.34 5.19 -17.36
CA VAL A 83 9.84 6.50 -16.99
C VAL A 83 8.71 7.36 -16.43
N ARG A 84 9.09 8.42 -15.72
CA ARG A 84 8.15 9.36 -15.14
C ARG A 84 7.23 9.94 -16.23
N GLY A 85 5.94 10.01 -15.91
CA GLY A 85 4.93 10.58 -16.82
C GLY A 85 4.25 9.57 -17.74
N VAL A 86 4.76 8.34 -17.83
CA VAL A 86 4.14 7.29 -18.63
C VAL A 86 3.03 6.59 -17.84
N PHE A 87 3.35 6.08 -16.67
CA PHE A 87 2.38 5.49 -15.76
C PHE A 87 2.96 5.57 -14.36
N ASP A 88 2.50 6.56 -13.61
CA ASP A 88 2.98 6.84 -12.26
C ASP A 88 1.92 6.44 -11.24
N GLY A 89 2.35 5.91 -10.10
CA GLY A 89 1.45 5.56 -9.01
C GLY A 89 1.97 6.08 -7.68
N GLU A 90 1.15 6.91 -7.02
CA GLU A 90 1.42 7.35 -5.66
C GLU A 90 0.56 6.53 -4.71
N HIS A 91 1.19 5.61 -4.00
CA HIS A 91 0.55 4.67 -3.10
C HIS A 91 0.62 5.19 -1.67
N SER A 92 -0.50 5.16 -0.97
CA SER A 92 -0.54 5.64 0.41
C SER A 92 -1.28 4.70 1.34
N PHE A 93 -0.82 4.68 2.60
CA PHE A 93 -1.48 4.03 3.72
C PHE A 93 -1.66 5.11 4.78
N VAL A 94 -2.90 5.45 5.09
CA VAL A 94 -3.21 6.46 6.11
C VAL A 94 -3.95 5.80 7.26
N ILE A 95 -3.43 6.00 8.47
CA ILE A 95 -3.99 5.44 9.70
C ILE A 95 -4.57 6.58 10.52
N GLU A 96 -5.86 6.48 10.86
CA GLU A 96 -6.54 7.48 11.67
C GLU A 96 -7.03 6.86 12.97
N PRO A 97 -6.80 7.53 14.13
CA PRO A 97 -7.35 7.03 15.38
C PRO A 97 -8.86 7.25 15.41
N LEU A 98 -9.61 6.23 15.86
CA LEU A 98 -11.05 6.33 16.06
C LEU A 98 -11.43 6.44 17.53
N GLY A 99 -10.42 6.43 18.43
CA GLY A 99 -10.64 6.39 19.87
C GLY A 99 -10.85 4.96 20.37
N GLU A 100 -10.72 4.77 21.69
CA GLU A 100 -10.96 3.47 22.34
C GLU A 100 -10.14 2.31 21.80
N GLY A 101 -8.91 2.59 21.36
CA GLY A 101 -8.02 1.56 20.83
C GLY A 101 -8.41 1.05 19.45
N ARG A 102 -9.08 1.88 18.65
CA ARG A 102 -9.50 1.53 17.29
C ARG A 102 -8.90 2.48 16.27
N SER A 103 -8.79 2.00 15.04
CA SER A 103 -8.19 2.75 13.94
C SER A 103 -8.98 2.60 12.65
N ARG A 104 -8.80 3.56 11.75
CA ARG A 104 -9.26 3.44 10.37
C ARG A 104 -8.04 3.45 9.47
N LEU A 105 -7.94 2.45 8.61
CA LEU A 105 -6.86 2.35 7.62
C LEU A 105 -7.44 2.60 6.24
N THR A 106 -6.85 3.55 5.52
CA THR A 106 -7.19 3.77 4.11
C THR A 106 -5.95 3.48 3.28
N GLN A 107 -6.06 2.50 2.39
CA GLN A 107 -5.04 2.23 1.39
C GLN A 107 -5.53 2.78 0.06
N ALA A 108 -4.73 3.62 -0.57
CA ALA A 108 -5.13 4.31 -1.79
C ALA A 108 -3.97 4.42 -2.76
N GLU A 109 -4.30 4.62 -4.02
CA GLU A 109 -3.29 4.93 -5.03
C GLU A 109 -3.85 5.88 -6.05
N ARG A 110 -3.04 6.89 -6.38
CA ARG A 110 -3.36 7.87 -7.41
C ARG A 110 -2.48 7.60 -8.60
N PHE A 111 -3.10 7.23 -9.72
CA PHE A 111 -2.41 6.93 -10.97
C PHE A 111 -2.46 8.13 -11.89
N SER A 112 -1.35 8.39 -12.56
CA SER A 112 -1.25 9.49 -13.54
C SER A 112 -0.35 9.07 -14.68
N GLY A 113 -0.46 9.78 -15.82
CA GLY A 113 0.39 9.55 -16.98
C GLY A 113 -0.38 9.08 -18.20
N LEU A 114 0.36 8.87 -19.29
CA LEU A 114 -0.21 8.58 -20.60
C LEU A 114 -0.91 7.21 -20.68
N LEU A 115 -0.46 6.23 -19.89
CA LEU A 115 -0.98 4.87 -19.96
C LEU A 115 -2.12 4.57 -18.98
N VAL A 116 -2.58 5.55 -18.21
CA VAL A 116 -3.67 5.32 -17.23
C VAL A 116 -4.92 4.79 -17.91
N ARG A 117 -5.29 5.39 -19.02
CA ARG A 117 -6.50 5.01 -19.76
C ARG A 117 -6.42 3.60 -20.35
N PRO A 118 -5.38 3.25 -21.14
CA PRO A 118 -5.30 1.89 -21.71
C PRO A 118 -5.08 0.79 -20.67
N LEU A 119 -4.53 1.13 -19.48
CA LEU A 119 -4.28 0.14 -18.42
C LEU A 119 -5.39 0.12 -17.36
N GLY A 120 -6.57 0.68 -17.65
CA GLY A 120 -7.68 0.76 -16.69
C GLY A 120 -8.11 -0.57 -16.08
N GLY A 121 -8.00 -1.68 -16.82
CA GLY A 121 -8.34 -3.00 -16.31
C GLY A 121 -7.45 -3.49 -15.17
N VAL A 122 -6.20 -3.02 -15.14
CA VAL A 122 -5.25 -3.35 -14.07
C VAL A 122 -5.69 -2.71 -12.75
N LEU A 123 -6.33 -1.54 -12.82
CA LEU A 123 -6.73 -0.79 -11.63
C LEU A 123 -7.77 -1.54 -10.79
N GLY A 124 -8.71 -2.22 -11.43
CA GLY A 124 -9.69 -3.02 -10.70
C GLY A 124 -9.06 -4.19 -9.94
N LYS A 125 -8.07 -4.84 -10.54
CA LYS A 125 -7.32 -5.91 -9.88
C LYS A 125 -6.52 -5.37 -8.70
N THR A 126 -5.92 -4.19 -8.88
CA THR A 126 -5.15 -3.54 -7.83
C THR A 126 -6.04 -3.16 -6.65
N GLU A 127 -7.25 -2.66 -6.91
CA GLU A 127 -8.19 -2.33 -5.86
C GLU A 127 -8.58 -3.56 -5.03
N ARG A 128 -8.79 -4.71 -5.68
CA ARG A 128 -9.04 -5.96 -4.97
C ARG A 128 -7.83 -6.40 -4.16
N GLY A 129 -6.62 -6.10 -4.64
CA GLY A 129 -5.40 -6.33 -3.88
C GLY A 129 -5.35 -5.50 -2.60
N PHE A 130 -5.79 -4.25 -2.65
CA PHE A 130 -5.88 -3.39 -1.47
C PHE A 130 -6.84 -3.98 -0.43
N GLU A 131 -7.99 -4.44 -0.89
CA GLU A 131 -8.97 -5.07 0.00
C GLU A 131 -8.39 -6.30 0.69
N ALA A 132 -7.73 -7.17 -0.08
CA ALA A 132 -7.13 -8.38 0.47
C ALA A 132 -6.02 -8.06 1.48
N MET A 133 -5.15 -7.11 1.17
CA MET A 133 -4.09 -6.70 2.08
C MET A 133 -4.66 -6.05 3.34
N ASN A 134 -5.65 -5.16 3.21
CA ASN A 134 -6.25 -4.50 4.35
C ASN A 134 -6.90 -5.50 5.31
N LYS A 135 -7.58 -6.51 4.79
CA LYS A 135 -8.17 -7.57 5.62
C LYS A 135 -7.10 -8.38 6.34
N ALA A 136 -6.02 -8.70 5.67
CA ALA A 136 -4.91 -9.45 6.27
C ALA A 136 -4.19 -8.63 7.35
N LEU A 137 -3.97 -7.34 7.08
CA LEU A 137 -3.34 -6.43 8.04
C LEU A 137 -4.23 -6.27 9.29
N LYS A 138 -5.54 -6.14 9.10
CA LYS A 138 -6.50 -6.09 10.20
C LYS A 138 -6.38 -7.32 11.09
N ALA A 139 -6.37 -8.50 10.50
CA ALA A 139 -6.25 -9.75 11.25
C ALA A 139 -4.96 -9.80 12.07
N ARG A 140 -3.84 -9.36 11.49
CA ARG A 140 -2.56 -9.32 12.18
C ARG A 140 -2.57 -8.33 13.35
N ALA A 141 -3.06 -7.12 13.11
CA ALA A 141 -3.06 -6.08 14.14
C ALA A 141 -3.97 -6.44 15.31
N GLU A 142 -5.12 -7.07 15.04
CA GLU A 142 -6.06 -7.47 16.08
C GLU A 142 -5.63 -8.68 16.86
N ALA A 143 -4.76 -9.52 16.30
CA ALA A 143 -4.23 -10.70 16.97
C ALA A 143 -3.02 -10.40 17.87
N ALA A 144 -2.41 -9.25 17.67
CA ALA A 144 -1.19 -8.88 18.38
C ALA A 144 -1.47 -8.43 19.82
#